data_8709e0c7fee83d6c1f5c686e8b6b8ad4
#
_entry.id   8709e0c7fee83d6c1f5c686e8b6b8ad4
#
_cell.length_a   1.000
_cell.length_b   1.000
_cell.length_c   1.000
_cell.angle_alpha   90.00
_cell.angle_beta   90.00
_cell.angle_gamma   90.00
#
_symmetry.space_group_name_H-M   'P 1'
#
loop_
_entity.id
_entity.type
_entity.pdbx_description
1 polymer ?
#
loop_
_entity_poly.entity_id
_entity_poly.type
_entity_poly.pdbx_seq_one_letter_code
_entity_poly.pdbx_strand_id
1 'polypeptide(L)'
;MPRRREVPKREILPDPVYNSQLVTKFINSLMDDGKKAVAERVFYGALKKVEDRAKDDPLKLFKKAVDNVKPALVVKSRRVGGSNYQVPVEVRPTRRTALAIRWLISYAASRGEKTMQDKLAGEIMDAANNRGNAIKKREDTHKMAEANKAFAHYRW
;
A
#
# COMPACT_ATOMS: atom_id res chain seq x y z
N MET A 1 -9.86 12.57 22.08
CA MET A 1 -9.44 13.38 20.91
C MET A 1 -9.02 14.75 21.40
N PRO A 2 -7.89 15.31 20.98
CA PRO A 2 -7.49 16.64 21.37
C PRO A 2 -8.46 17.68 20.77
N ARG A 3 -9.11 18.45 21.63
CA ARG A 3 -10.06 19.49 21.18
C ARG A 3 -9.39 20.84 20.91
N ARG A 4 -8.21 21.09 21.52
CA ARG A 4 -7.58 22.43 21.56
C ARG A 4 -6.34 22.59 20.69
N ARG A 5 -5.76 21.49 20.19
CA ARG A 5 -4.56 21.54 19.34
C ARG A 5 -4.53 20.41 18.34
N GLU A 6 -3.91 20.64 17.20
CA GLU A 6 -3.56 19.58 16.25
C GLU A 6 -2.38 18.78 16.79
N VAL A 7 -2.47 17.45 16.75
CA VAL A 7 -1.38 16.58 17.19
C VAL A 7 -0.23 16.64 16.19
N PRO A 8 1.00 16.99 16.61
CA PRO A 8 2.14 17.03 15.71
C PRO A 8 2.40 15.64 15.12
N LYS A 9 2.66 15.59 13.82
CA LYS A 9 3.04 14.33 13.14
C LYS A 9 4.49 14.03 13.45
N ARG A 10 4.76 12.79 13.92
CA ARG A 10 6.13 12.33 14.14
C ARG A 10 6.86 12.25 12.81
N GLU A 11 8.09 12.76 12.77
CA GLU A 11 8.97 12.58 11.63
C GLU A 11 9.44 11.13 11.54
N ILE A 12 9.47 10.62 10.32
CA ILE A 12 9.94 9.27 10.02
C ILE A 12 11.34 9.41 9.44
N LEU A 13 12.32 8.89 10.16
CA LEU A 13 13.69 8.83 9.69
C LEU A 13 13.81 7.88 8.49
N PRO A 14 14.71 8.16 7.53
CA PRO A 14 14.98 7.26 6.42
C PRO A 14 15.59 5.94 6.92
N ASP A 15 15.42 4.89 6.13
CA ASP A 15 15.99 3.59 6.40
C ASP A 15 17.53 3.60 6.30
N PRO A 16 18.27 2.96 7.22
CA PRO A 16 19.73 3.01 7.23
C PRO A 16 20.37 2.32 6.02
N VAL A 17 19.74 1.32 5.42
CA VAL A 17 20.29 0.55 4.29
C VAL A 17 20.02 1.24 2.95
N TYR A 18 18.78 1.64 2.72
CA TYR A 18 18.35 2.23 1.44
C TYR A 18 18.16 3.74 1.48
N ASN A 19 18.37 4.39 2.61
CA ASN A 19 18.17 5.82 2.84
C ASN A 19 16.82 6.35 2.30
N SER A 20 15.75 5.58 2.52
CA SER A 20 14.41 5.84 1.98
C SER A 20 13.34 5.83 3.06
N GLN A 21 12.61 6.93 3.19
CA GLN A 21 11.44 7.01 4.09
C GLN A 21 10.30 6.07 3.69
N LEU A 22 10.18 5.72 2.40
CA LEU A 22 9.17 4.78 1.92
C LEU A 22 9.43 3.37 2.47
N VAL A 23 10.70 2.96 2.53
CA VAL A 23 11.13 1.68 3.12
C VAL A 23 10.79 1.65 4.61
N THR A 24 11.12 2.70 5.36
CA THR A 24 10.78 2.79 6.79
C THR A 24 9.27 2.70 7.01
N LYS A 25 8.46 3.39 6.20
CA LYS A 25 6.98 3.30 6.28
C LYS A 25 6.48 1.89 5.99
N PHE A 26 7.10 1.21 5.03
CA PHE A 26 6.74 -0.16 4.70
C PHE A 26 7.07 -1.13 5.85
N ILE A 27 8.28 -1.07 6.39
CA ILE A 27 8.73 -1.89 7.53
C ILE A 27 7.84 -1.65 8.75
N ASN A 28 7.52 -0.39 9.06
CA ASN A 28 6.62 -0.06 10.17
C ASN A 28 5.19 -0.61 9.97
N SER A 29 4.74 -0.74 8.73
CA SER A 29 3.42 -1.31 8.40
C SER A 29 3.44 -2.85 8.33
N LEU A 30 4.61 -3.44 8.06
CA LEU A 30 4.84 -4.88 8.07
C LEU A 30 5.03 -5.43 9.48
N MET A 31 5.49 -4.58 10.40
CA MET A 31 5.74 -4.94 11.79
C MET A 31 4.47 -5.39 12.50
N ASP A 32 4.56 -6.50 13.20
CA ASP A 32 3.54 -7.05 14.09
C ASP A 32 4.09 -7.14 15.52
N ASP A 33 3.24 -6.94 16.54
CA ASP A 33 3.59 -6.98 17.97
C ASP A 33 4.81 -6.10 18.38
N GLY A 34 5.13 -5.07 17.62
CA GLY A 34 6.32 -4.25 17.87
C GLY A 34 7.65 -4.89 17.51
N LYS A 35 7.66 -6.05 16.85
CA LYS A 35 8.87 -6.81 16.49
C LYS A 35 9.56 -6.24 15.24
N LYS A 36 10.13 -5.04 15.37
CA LYS A 36 10.71 -4.30 14.24
C LYS A 36 11.87 -5.05 13.57
N ALA A 37 12.79 -5.64 14.34
CA ALA A 37 13.92 -6.38 13.80
C ALA A 37 13.50 -7.58 12.92
N VAL A 38 12.38 -8.22 13.25
CA VAL A 38 11.81 -9.30 12.42
C VAL A 38 11.27 -8.75 11.11
N ALA A 39 10.54 -7.63 11.15
CA ALA A 39 10.02 -6.98 9.96
C ALA A 39 11.14 -6.50 9.02
N GLU A 40 12.22 -5.93 9.56
CA GLU A 40 13.42 -5.55 8.81
C GLU A 40 14.06 -6.76 8.12
N ARG A 41 14.27 -7.86 8.85
CA ARG A 41 14.81 -9.10 8.29
C ARG A 41 13.94 -9.67 7.17
N VAL A 42 12.63 -9.64 7.33
CA VAL A 42 11.68 -10.10 6.32
C VAL A 42 11.75 -9.21 5.08
N PHE A 43 11.74 -7.91 5.24
CA PHE A 43 11.77 -6.97 4.14
C PHE A 43 13.08 -7.01 3.35
N TYR A 44 14.23 -6.94 4.04
CA TYR A 44 15.54 -7.01 3.38
C TYR A 44 15.77 -8.37 2.71
N GLY A 45 15.33 -9.45 3.35
CA GLY A 45 15.38 -10.78 2.73
C GLY A 45 14.51 -10.91 1.49
N ALA A 46 13.34 -10.25 1.47
CA ALA A 46 12.49 -10.18 0.30
C ALA A 46 13.14 -9.38 -0.83
N LEU A 47 13.71 -8.20 -0.53
CA LEU A 47 14.40 -7.38 -1.54
C LEU A 47 15.63 -8.09 -2.14
N LYS A 48 16.39 -8.80 -1.33
CA LYS A 48 17.50 -9.62 -1.83
C LYS A 48 17.01 -10.69 -2.81
N LYS A 49 15.92 -11.37 -2.50
CA LYS A 49 15.32 -12.35 -3.42
C LYS A 49 14.77 -11.70 -4.71
N VAL A 50 14.28 -10.46 -4.64
CA VAL A 50 13.87 -9.68 -5.83
C VAL A 50 15.10 -9.38 -6.70
N GLU A 51 16.21 -8.94 -6.10
CA GLU A 51 17.48 -8.68 -6.79
C GLU A 51 18.01 -9.93 -7.49
N ASP A 52 18.07 -11.07 -6.78
CA ASP A 52 18.54 -12.36 -7.32
C ASP A 52 17.70 -12.82 -8.53
N ARG A 53 16.38 -12.58 -8.51
CA ARG A 53 15.45 -13.02 -9.57
C ARG A 53 15.37 -12.06 -10.73
N ALA A 54 15.32 -10.75 -10.45
CA ALA A 54 15.11 -9.72 -11.46
C ALA A 54 16.41 -9.20 -12.08
N LYS A 55 17.57 -9.36 -11.38
CA LYS A 55 18.87 -8.82 -11.77
C LYS A 55 18.85 -7.29 -12.01
N ASP A 56 18.00 -6.57 -11.30
CA ASP A 56 17.82 -5.11 -11.36
C ASP A 56 17.79 -4.55 -9.93
N ASP A 57 17.93 -3.23 -9.79
CA ASP A 57 17.90 -2.54 -8.49
C ASP A 57 16.59 -2.85 -7.73
N PRO A 58 16.68 -3.56 -6.57
CA PRO A 58 15.50 -3.96 -5.81
C PRO A 58 14.72 -2.78 -5.28
N LEU A 59 15.38 -1.65 -4.95
CA LEU A 59 14.71 -0.45 -4.49
C LEU A 59 13.88 0.22 -5.60
N LYS A 60 14.40 0.23 -6.81
CA LYS A 60 13.70 0.77 -7.99
C LYS A 60 12.44 -0.05 -8.29
N LEU A 61 12.56 -1.38 -8.28
CA LEU A 61 11.44 -2.29 -8.48
C LEU A 61 10.38 -2.15 -7.38
N PHE A 62 10.82 -2.03 -6.13
CA PHE A 62 9.93 -1.77 -4.99
C PHE A 62 9.17 -0.44 -5.14
N LYS A 63 9.85 0.66 -5.48
CA LYS A 63 9.19 1.94 -5.72
C LYS A 63 8.18 1.84 -6.85
N LYS A 64 8.55 1.20 -7.97
CA LYS A 64 7.66 0.95 -9.11
C LYS A 64 6.43 0.12 -8.70
N ALA A 65 6.62 -0.95 -7.92
CA ALA A 65 5.51 -1.76 -7.40
C ALA A 65 4.54 -0.94 -6.56
N VAL A 66 5.06 -0.14 -5.62
CA VAL A 66 4.21 0.75 -4.79
C VAL A 66 3.46 1.76 -5.65
N ASP A 67 4.13 2.38 -6.62
CA ASP A 67 3.51 3.37 -7.51
C ASP A 67 2.40 2.75 -8.38
N ASN A 68 2.61 1.54 -8.88
CA ASN A 68 1.62 0.80 -9.64
C ASN A 68 0.36 0.44 -8.81
N VAL A 69 0.51 0.19 -7.51
CA VAL A 69 -0.61 -0.18 -6.62
C VAL A 69 -1.36 1.04 -6.07
N LYS A 70 -0.78 2.25 -6.10
CA LYS A 70 -1.43 3.47 -5.57
C LYS A 70 -2.78 3.74 -6.25
N PRO A 71 -3.92 3.79 -5.51
CA PRO A 71 -5.21 4.15 -6.09
C PRO A 71 -5.34 5.66 -6.25
N ALA A 72 -5.91 6.12 -7.37
CA ALA A 72 -6.28 7.52 -7.57
C ALA A 72 -7.61 7.85 -6.90
N LEU A 73 -8.58 6.93 -7.01
CA LEU A 73 -9.94 7.07 -6.51
C LEU A 73 -10.27 5.94 -5.53
N VAL A 74 -11.14 6.24 -4.57
CA VAL A 74 -11.77 5.24 -3.70
C VAL A 74 -13.25 5.61 -3.53
N VAL A 75 -14.05 4.63 -3.16
CA VAL A 75 -15.47 4.84 -2.87
C VAL A 75 -15.65 5.00 -1.37
N LYS A 76 -16.40 6.03 -0.97
CA LYS A 76 -16.84 6.26 0.40
C LYS A 76 -18.36 6.24 0.50
N SER A 77 -18.87 5.58 1.52
CA SER A 77 -20.30 5.60 1.82
C SER A 77 -20.70 6.94 2.43
N ARG A 78 -21.78 7.55 1.92
CA ARG A 78 -22.42 8.74 2.47
C ARG A 78 -23.93 8.51 2.59
N ARG A 79 -24.48 8.87 3.74
CA ARG A 79 -25.94 8.81 3.97
C ARG A 79 -26.58 10.12 3.57
N VAL A 80 -27.54 10.06 2.65
CA VAL A 80 -28.33 11.21 2.19
C VAL A 80 -29.80 10.81 2.17
N GLY A 81 -30.67 11.57 2.83
CA GLY A 81 -32.10 11.30 2.85
C GLY A 81 -32.50 9.90 3.34
N GLY A 82 -31.70 9.29 4.25
CA GLY A 82 -31.95 7.94 4.76
C GLY A 82 -31.33 6.81 3.95
N SER A 83 -30.88 7.05 2.73
CA SER A 83 -30.22 6.07 1.87
C SER A 83 -28.69 6.22 1.89
N ASN A 84 -27.95 5.09 1.76
CA ASN A 84 -26.50 5.08 1.69
C ASN A 84 -26.04 5.07 0.23
N TYR A 85 -25.31 6.10 -0.16
CA TYR A 85 -24.71 6.22 -1.49
C TYR A 85 -23.21 5.97 -1.43
N GLN A 86 -22.71 5.27 -2.43
CA GLN A 86 -21.29 5.02 -2.63
C GLN A 86 -20.71 6.15 -3.48
N VAL A 87 -19.97 7.08 -2.85
CA VAL A 87 -19.47 8.29 -3.52
C VAL A 87 -18.00 8.14 -3.88
N PRO A 88 -17.60 8.27 -5.14
CA PRO A 88 -16.20 8.26 -5.55
C PRO A 88 -15.49 9.54 -5.09
N VAL A 89 -14.35 9.38 -4.42
CA VAL A 89 -13.55 10.47 -3.87
C VAL A 89 -12.09 10.29 -4.24
N GLU A 90 -11.42 11.37 -4.61
CA GLU A 90 -9.98 11.36 -4.81
C GLU A 90 -9.22 11.10 -3.52
N VAL A 91 -8.16 10.31 -3.63
CA VAL A 91 -7.32 9.94 -2.49
C VAL A 91 -6.15 10.90 -2.37
N ARG A 92 -5.95 11.49 -1.18
CA ARG A 92 -4.79 12.35 -0.90
C ARG A 92 -3.47 11.57 -1.08
N PRO A 93 -2.36 12.17 -1.57
CA PRO A 93 -1.11 11.47 -1.87
C PRO A 93 -0.56 10.60 -0.74
N THR A 94 -0.59 11.12 0.50
CA THR A 94 -0.16 10.36 1.69
C THR A 94 -1.01 9.12 1.92
N ARG A 95 -2.31 9.21 1.69
CA ARG A 95 -3.25 8.11 1.83
C ARG A 95 -3.10 7.09 0.71
N ARG A 96 -2.79 7.51 -0.52
CA ARG A 96 -2.50 6.59 -1.65
C ARG A 96 -1.35 5.66 -1.29
N THR A 97 -0.25 6.21 -0.77
CA THR A 97 0.92 5.43 -0.36
C THR A 97 0.57 4.46 0.77
N ALA A 98 -0.19 4.91 1.79
CA ALA A 98 -0.59 4.05 2.89
C ALA A 98 -1.50 2.88 2.45
N LEU A 99 -2.40 3.12 1.49
CA LEU A 99 -3.26 2.08 0.92
C LEU A 99 -2.44 1.07 0.11
N ALA A 100 -1.52 1.55 -0.73
CA ALA A 100 -0.65 0.68 -1.52
C ALA A 100 0.19 -0.25 -0.64
N ILE A 101 0.82 0.28 0.41
CA ILE A 101 1.59 -0.51 1.37
C ILE A 101 0.71 -1.57 2.04
N ARG A 102 -0.47 -1.20 2.52
CA ARG A 102 -1.40 -2.12 3.17
C ARG A 102 -1.84 -3.23 2.22
N TRP A 103 -2.18 -2.90 0.99
CA TRP A 103 -2.61 -3.90 0.01
C TRP A 103 -1.48 -4.86 -0.37
N LEU A 104 -0.27 -4.34 -0.62
CA LEU A 104 0.90 -5.19 -0.87
C LEU A 104 1.14 -6.20 0.27
N ILE A 105 1.13 -5.74 1.51
CA ILE A 105 1.34 -6.61 2.68
C ILE A 105 0.21 -7.64 2.82
N SER A 106 -1.05 -7.19 2.72
CA SER A 106 -2.21 -8.07 2.88
C SER A 106 -2.26 -9.15 1.80
N TYR A 107 -2.02 -8.79 0.54
CA TYR A 107 -2.04 -9.77 -0.55
C TYR A 107 -0.78 -10.63 -0.61
N ALA A 108 0.37 -10.11 -0.18
CA ALA A 108 1.54 -10.95 0.04
C ALA A 108 1.24 -12.03 1.10
N ALA A 109 0.64 -11.68 2.23
CA ALA A 109 0.32 -12.63 3.28
C ALA A 109 -0.62 -13.75 2.81
N SER A 110 -1.55 -13.48 1.88
CA SER A 110 -2.50 -14.45 1.32
C SER A 110 -1.92 -15.37 0.24
N ARG A 111 -0.66 -15.17 -0.18
CA ARG A 111 0.00 -16.03 -1.19
C ARG A 111 0.31 -17.41 -0.62
N GLY A 112 0.47 -18.39 -1.51
CA GLY A 112 0.74 -19.79 -1.17
C GLY A 112 2.18 -20.15 -0.86
N GLU A 113 3.15 -19.21 -1.03
CA GLU A 113 4.55 -19.48 -0.75
C GLU A 113 4.79 -19.76 0.75
N LYS A 114 5.87 -20.48 1.08
CA LYS A 114 6.13 -20.97 2.43
C LYS A 114 6.54 -19.87 3.41
N THR A 115 7.41 -18.95 2.99
CA THR A 115 7.95 -17.89 3.87
C THR A 115 7.39 -16.52 3.50
N MET A 116 7.23 -15.62 4.50
CA MET A 116 6.78 -14.24 4.24
C MET A 116 7.75 -13.47 3.33
N GLN A 117 9.04 -13.80 3.37
CA GLN A 117 10.05 -13.24 2.45
C GLN A 117 9.74 -13.61 1.00
N ASP A 118 9.39 -14.88 0.72
CA ASP A 118 9.05 -15.33 -0.64
C ASP A 118 7.74 -14.74 -1.12
N LYS A 119 6.73 -14.72 -0.24
CA LYS A 119 5.42 -14.11 -0.49
C LYS A 119 5.57 -12.64 -0.88
N LEU A 120 6.34 -11.89 -0.09
CA LEU A 120 6.54 -10.46 -0.33
C LEU A 120 7.37 -10.20 -1.60
N ALA A 121 8.42 -10.97 -1.83
CA ALA A 121 9.22 -10.88 -3.05
C ALA A 121 8.37 -11.16 -4.30
N GLY A 122 7.54 -12.20 -4.27
CA GLY A 122 6.61 -12.54 -5.34
C GLY A 122 5.63 -11.40 -5.62
N GLU A 123 4.97 -10.85 -4.59
CA GLU A 123 3.99 -9.78 -4.77
C GLU A 123 4.63 -8.48 -5.27
N ILE A 124 5.84 -8.12 -4.80
CA ILE A 124 6.57 -6.94 -5.30
C ILE A 124 6.91 -7.09 -6.79
N MET A 125 7.40 -8.26 -7.20
CA MET A 125 7.74 -8.52 -8.60
C MET A 125 6.50 -8.49 -9.50
N ASP A 126 5.40 -9.13 -9.07
CA ASP A 126 4.15 -9.12 -9.80
C ASP A 126 3.58 -7.70 -9.92
N ALA A 127 3.57 -6.93 -8.83
CA ALA A 127 3.10 -5.56 -8.81
C ALA A 127 3.97 -4.61 -9.66
N ALA A 128 5.29 -4.80 -9.68
CA ALA A 128 6.20 -4.04 -10.56
C ALA A 128 5.89 -4.27 -12.05
N ASN A 129 5.36 -5.46 -12.40
CA ASN A 129 4.95 -5.84 -13.74
C ASN A 129 3.43 -5.64 -14.02
N ASN A 130 2.74 -4.87 -13.17
CA ASN A 130 1.29 -4.64 -13.24
C ASN A 130 0.46 -5.94 -13.18
N ARG A 131 0.90 -6.90 -12.37
CA ARG A 131 0.22 -8.18 -12.12
C ARG A 131 -0.02 -8.35 -10.62
N GLY A 132 -0.69 -9.43 -10.25
CA GLY A 132 -0.91 -9.78 -8.84
C GLY A 132 -2.20 -9.22 -8.25
N ASN A 133 -2.50 -9.70 -7.04
CA ASN A 133 -3.76 -9.41 -6.38
C ASN A 133 -3.84 -7.97 -5.82
N ALA A 134 -2.71 -7.36 -5.48
CA ALA A 134 -2.67 -5.96 -5.07
C ALA A 134 -3.06 -5.02 -6.22
N ILE A 135 -2.61 -5.30 -7.44
CA ILE A 135 -3.00 -4.57 -8.66
C ILE A 135 -4.49 -4.79 -8.95
N LYS A 136 -4.96 -6.04 -8.90
CA LYS A 136 -6.38 -6.36 -9.08
C LYS A 136 -7.24 -5.57 -8.09
N LYS A 137 -6.84 -5.47 -6.83
CA LYS A 137 -7.56 -4.65 -5.83
C LYS A 137 -7.64 -3.17 -6.21
N ARG A 138 -6.56 -2.59 -6.74
CA ARG A 138 -6.58 -1.23 -7.27
C ARG A 138 -7.60 -1.09 -8.40
N GLU A 139 -7.55 -2.01 -9.37
CA GLU A 139 -8.45 -2.01 -10.52
C GLU A 139 -9.91 -2.17 -10.11
N ASP A 140 -10.22 -3.10 -9.22
CA ASP A 140 -11.58 -3.30 -8.69
C ASP A 140 -12.08 -2.05 -7.95
N THR A 141 -11.18 -1.39 -7.20
CA THR A 141 -11.51 -0.11 -6.52
C THR A 141 -11.81 1.00 -7.53
N HIS A 142 -11.03 1.08 -8.63
CA HIS A 142 -11.28 2.06 -9.69
C HIS A 142 -12.56 1.74 -10.47
N LYS A 143 -12.83 0.47 -10.79
CA LYS A 143 -14.09 0.03 -11.43
C LYS A 143 -15.32 0.38 -10.56
N MET A 144 -15.23 0.14 -9.26
CA MET A 144 -16.29 0.56 -8.33
C MET A 144 -16.49 2.08 -8.33
N ALA A 145 -15.42 2.86 -8.36
CA ALA A 145 -15.50 4.31 -8.40
C ALA A 145 -16.11 4.81 -9.71
N GLU A 146 -15.79 4.17 -10.83
CA GLU A 146 -16.34 4.49 -12.14
C GLU A 146 -17.82 4.13 -12.23
N ALA A 147 -18.21 2.95 -11.78
CA ALA A 147 -19.62 2.53 -11.72
C ALA A 147 -20.50 3.47 -10.88
N ASN A 148 -19.93 4.09 -9.84
CA ASN A 148 -20.63 5.05 -8.97
C ASN A 148 -20.39 6.52 -9.36
N LYS A 149 -19.86 6.80 -10.56
CA LYS A 149 -19.53 8.15 -11.03
C LYS A 149 -20.74 9.09 -11.02
N ALA A 150 -21.95 8.58 -11.25
CA ALA A 150 -23.19 9.34 -11.20
C ALA A 150 -23.42 10.01 -9.83
N PHE A 151 -22.90 9.44 -8.74
CA PHE A 151 -23.03 9.97 -7.39
C PHE A 151 -21.89 10.92 -6.98
N ALA A 152 -20.98 11.27 -7.89
CA ALA A 152 -19.82 12.14 -7.60
C ALA A 152 -20.26 13.53 -7.10
N HIS A 153 -21.44 14.02 -7.46
CA HIS A 153 -21.97 15.30 -7.00
C HIS A 153 -22.34 15.30 -5.51
N TYR A 154 -22.47 14.14 -4.86
CA TYR A 154 -22.68 14.01 -3.41
C TYR A 154 -21.38 14.09 -2.59
N ARG A 155 -20.22 14.31 -3.22
CA ARG A 155 -18.96 14.48 -2.47
C ARG A 155 -18.98 15.78 -1.65
N TRP A 156 -18.26 15.78 -0.53
CA TRP A 156 -18.07 16.93 0.37
C TRP A 156 -16.61 17.27 0.50
#